data_191df2911b327e54876ecfba3b3951f9
#
_entry.id   191df2911b327e54876ecfba3b3951f9
#
_cell.length_a   1.000
_cell.length_b   1.000
_cell.length_c   1.000
_cell.angle_alpha   90.00
_cell.angle_beta   90.00
_cell.angle_gamma   90.00
#
_symmetry.space_group_name_H-M   'P 1'
#
loop_
_entity.id
_entity.type
_entity.pdbx_description
1 polymer ?
#
loop_
_entity_poly.entity_id
_entity_poly.type
_entity_poly.pdbx_seq_one_letter_code
_entity_poly.pdbx_strand_id
1 'polypeptide(L)'
;TIEQDGFVWDYSGHFFHFKRPDIEAWLRARMPGQDIRTVVKKSFISYAGRQIDFPFQKNIHQLPQAEFIDCLHDLYFARAPGMPQQPEGNFKEMLYARFGRSIAEKFLIPYNEKLYATDLAKLDSDAMGRFFPHADLTDIIRNMRQADNSSYNASFTYPEGGAIEY
;
A
#
# COMPACT_ATOMS: atom_id res chain seq x y z
N THR A 1 24.60 -2.10 3.19
CA THR A 1 24.84 -0.89 2.41
C THR A 1 26.04 -1.09 1.50
N ILE A 2 25.96 -0.63 0.27
CA ILE A 2 27.07 -0.58 -0.70
C ILE A 2 27.14 0.85 -1.21
N GLU A 3 28.33 1.42 -1.25
CA GLU A 3 28.57 2.70 -1.91
C GLU A 3 29.09 2.45 -3.32
N GLN A 4 28.44 3.02 -4.32
CA GLN A 4 28.85 2.89 -5.71
C GLN A 4 28.47 4.16 -6.48
N ASP A 5 29.43 4.72 -7.20
CA ASP A 5 29.26 5.90 -8.08
C ASP A 5 28.64 7.12 -7.37
N GLY A 6 28.94 7.31 -6.08
CA GLY A 6 28.40 8.39 -5.23
C GLY A 6 26.98 8.13 -4.72
N PHE A 7 26.43 6.95 -4.92
CA PHE A 7 25.14 6.50 -4.38
C PHE A 7 25.32 5.49 -3.26
N VAL A 8 24.44 5.57 -2.27
CA VAL A 8 24.34 4.59 -1.18
C VAL A 8 23.19 3.63 -1.49
N TRP A 9 23.51 2.34 -1.59
CA TRP A 9 22.56 1.28 -1.90
C TRP A 9 22.37 0.38 -0.69
N ASP A 10 21.17 0.37 -0.13
CA ASP A 10 20.79 -0.57 0.91
C ASP A 10 20.19 -1.84 0.31
N TYR A 11 20.44 -3.00 0.93
CA TYR A 11 19.90 -4.29 0.47
C TYR A 11 18.37 -4.37 0.62
N SER A 12 17.80 -3.55 1.49
CA SER A 12 16.35 -3.41 1.71
C SER A 12 16.03 -2.01 2.22
N GLY A 13 14.80 -1.57 2.05
CA GLY A 13 14.32 -0.32 2.61
C GLY A 13 14.11 -0.44 4.12
N HIS A 14 15.04 0.10 4.92
CA HIS A 14 14.97 0.10 6.38
C HIS A 14 14.42 1.44 6.89
N PHE A 15 13.17 1.74 6.52
CA PHE A 15 12.53 3.00 6.86
C PHE A 15 11.95 2.99 8.27
N PHE A 16 12.03 4.14 8.96
CA PHE A 16 11.38 4.30 10.23
C PHE A 16 9.92 4.75 10.05
N HIS A 17 9.03 4.03 10.73
CA HIS A 17 7.61 4.35 10.83
C HIS A 17 7.22 4.35 12.31
N PHE A 18 7.53 5.45 13.01
CA PHE A 18 7.26 5.55 14.43
C PHE A 18 5.76 5.75 14.70
N LYS A 19 5.21 4.95 15.61
CA LYS A 19 3.89 5.16 16.21
C LYS A 19 3.98 5.76 17.62
N ARG A 20 5.13 5.57 18.25
CA ARG A 20 5.40 5.99 19.63
C ARG A 20 6.45 7.09 19.62
N PRO A 21 6.10 8.32 20.02
CA PRO A 21 7.05 9.44 20.07
C PRO A 21 8.24 9.20 21.00
N ASP A 22 8.04 8.44 22.08
CA ASP A 22 9.11 8.07 23.01
C ASP A 22 10.18 7.18 22.38
N ILE A 23 9.78 6.24 21.49
CA ILE A 23 10.72 5.41 20.75
C ILE A 23 11.47 6.23 19.72
N GLU A 24 10.80 7.14 19.03
CA GLU A 24 11.46 8.06 18.11
C GLU A 24 12.48 8.93 18.83
N ALA A 25 12.10 9.53 19.96
CA ALA A 25 13.00 10.34 20.77
C ALA A 25 14.20 9.53 21.28
N TRP A 26 13.95 8.29 21.71
CA TRP A 26 14.99 7.36 22.16
C TRP A 26 16.01 7.04 21.04
N LEU A 27 15.54 6.79 19.81
CA LEU A 27 16.43 6.54 18.67
C LEU A 27 17.25 7.78 18.31
N ARG A 28 16.58 8.93 18.17
CA ARG A 28 17.24 10.20 17.82
C ARG A 28 18.33 10.59 18.85
N ALA A 29 18.10 10.34 20.12
CA ALA A 29 19.10 10.59 21.16
C ALA A 29 20.35 9.70 21.05
N ARG A 30 20.26 8.55 20.35
CA ARG A 30 21.38 7.63 20.13
C ARG A 30 22.09 7.83 18.80
N MET A 31 21.58 8.69 17.98
CA MET A 31 22.13 9.06 16.67
C MET A 31 22.51 10.57 16.66
N PRO A 32 23.36 11.04 17.60
CA PRO A 32 23.70 12.45 17.64
C PRO A 32 24.50 12.84 16.39
N GLY A 33 24.10 13.93 15.76
CA GLY A 33 24.75 14.41 14.54
C GLY A 33 24.25 13.78 13.24
N GLN A 34 23.31 12.82 13.31
CA GLN A 34 22.65 12.30 12.12
C GLN A 34 21.48 13.21 11.71
N ASP A 35 21.48 13.60 10.45
CA ASP A 35 20.30 14.20 9.82
C ASP A 35 19.30 13.13 9.45
N ILE A 36 18.21 13.04 10.22
CA ILE A 36 17.12 12.11 9.98
C ILE A 36 16.01 12.87 9.25
N ARG A 37 15.92 12.63 7.95
CA ARG A 37 14.98 13.30 7.05
C ARG A 37 13.63 12.62 7.05
N THR A 38 12.59 13.43 6.92
CA THR A 38 11.23 12.94 6.64
C THR A 38 10.98 13.05 5.15
N VAL A 39 10.64 11.94 4.53
CA VAL A 39 10.37 11.85 3.09
C VAL A 39 8.91 11.54 2.85
N VAL A 40 8.26 12.31 2.00
CA VAL A 40 6.93 12.00 1.51
C VAL A 40 7.07 11.02 0.34
N LYS A 41 6.52 9.83 0.52
CA LYS A 41 6.58 8.77 -0.49
C LYS A 41 5.72 9.11 -1.69
N LYS A 42 6.30 9.04 -2.88
CA LYS A 42 5.57 9.09 -4.15
C LYS A 42 5.73 7.75 -4.84
N SER A 43 4.64 7.03 -4.98
CA SER A 43 4.63 5.73 -5.64
C SER A 43 3.56 5.69 -6.70
N PHE A 44 3.90 5.13 -7.85
CA PHE A 44 3.00 4.94 -8.96
C PHE A 44 2.96 3.46 -9.34
N ILE A 45 1.83 3.05 -9.85
CA ILE A 45 1.58 1.71 -10.37
C ILE A 45 1.54 1.81 -11.88
N SER A 46 2.44 1.10 -12.57
CA SER A 46 2.37 0.96 -14.02
C SER A 46 1.31 -0.08 -14.38
N TYR A 47 0.22 0.36 -15.01
CA TYR A 47 -0.91 -0.48 -15.37
C TYR A 47 -1.39 -0.15 -16.79
N ALA A 48 -1.39 -1.13 -17.69
CA ALA A 48 -1.87 -1.00 -19.07
C ALA A 48 -1.33 0.27 -19.80
N GLY A 49 -0.02 0.55 -19.63
CA GLY A 49 0.64 1.71 -20.24
C GLY A 49 0.33 3.06 -19.59
N ARG A 50 -0.31 3.06 -18.43
CA ARG A 50 -0.62 4.27 -17.65
C ARG A 50 0.06 4.22 -16.29
N GLN A 51 0.22 5.37 -15.67
CA GLN A 51 0.60 5.50 -14.26
C GLN A 51 -0.65 5.75 -13.45
N ILE A 52 -0.89 4.88 -12.47
CA ILE A 52 -1.97 4.98 -11.48
C ILE A 52 -1.33 5.30 -10.13
N ASP A 53 -1.88 6.26 -9.41
CA ASP A 53 -1.39 6.59 -8.08
C ASP A 53 -1.58 5.43 -7.10
N PHE A 54 -0.65 5.28 -6.17
CA PHE A 54 -0.77 4.33 -5.06
C PHE A 54 -1.58 4.96 -3.91
N PRO A 55 -2.47 4.21 -3.25
CA PRO A 55 -2.82 2.81 -3.48
C PRO A 55 -3.84 2.63 -4.62
N PHE A 56 -3.72 1.54 -5.38
CA PHE A 56 -4.54 1.25 -6.56
C PHE A 56 -6.05 1.37 -6.29
N GLN A 57 -6.53 0.74 -5.24
CA GLN A 57 -7.96 0.68 -4.90
C GLN A 57 -8.56 2.06 -4.57
N LYS A 58 -7.77 3.03 -4.15
CA LYS A 58 -8.21 4.43 -3.97
C LYS A 58 -8.26 5.21 -5.28
N ASN A 59 -7.49 4.77 -6.27
CA ASN A 59 -7.23 5.49 -7.51
C ASN A 59 -7.82 4.80 -8.75
N ILE A 60 -8.77 3.91 -8.60
CA ILE A 60 -9.42 3.21 -9.72
C ILE A 60 -10.05 4.17 -10.75
N HIS A 61 -10.38 5.40 -10.35
CA HIS A 61 -10.90 6.44 -11.23
C HIS A 61 -9.89 6.89 -12.31
N GLN A 62 -8.60 6.57 -12.15
CA GLN A 62 -7.55 6.83 -13.14
C GLN A 62 -7.45 5.72 -14.20
N LEU A 63 -8.18 4.63 -14.05
CA LEU A 63 -8.28 3.55 -15.03
C LEU A 63 -9.07 4.01 -16.29
N PRO A 64 -8.96 3.28 -17.41
CA PRO A 64 -9.88 3.45 -18.52
C PRO A 64 -11.33 3.35 -18.03
N GLN A 65 -12.23 4.15 -18.63
CA GLN A 65 -13.60 4.29 -18.14
C GLN A 65 -14.33 2.95 -17.93
N ALA A 66 -14.21 2.02 -18.87
CA ALA A 66 -14.86 0.72 -18.75
C ALA A 66 -14.34 -0.07 -17.53
N GLU A 67 -13.02 -0.10 -17.33
CA GLU A 67 -12.40 -0.78 -16.20
C GLU A 67 -12.71 -0.12 -14.87
N PHE A 68 -12.79 1.21 -14.85
CA PHE A 68 -13.23 1.95 -13.67
C PHE A 68 -14.66 1.58 -13.28
N ILE A 69 -15.57 1.50 -14.26
CA ILE A 69 -16.97 1.12 -14.02
C ILE A 69 -17.05 -0.31 -13.47
N ASP A 70 -16.31 -1.25 -14.05
CA ASP A 70 -16.25 -2.64 -13.56
C ASP A 70 -15.76 -2.70 -12.11
N CYS A 71 -14.67 -2.00 -11.80
CA CYS A 71 -14.12 -1.93 -10.44
C CYS A 71 -15.11 -1.33 -9.44
N LEU A 72 -15.78 -0.25 -9.82
CA LEU A 72 -16.75 0.43 -8.97
C LEU A 72 -17.99 -0.43 -8.73
N HIS A 73 -18.50 -1.08 -9.77
CA HIS A 73 -19.61 -2.01 -9.70
C HIS A 73 -19.30 -3.18 -8.76
N ASP A 74 -18.20 -3.88 -9.00
CA ASP A 74 -17.84 -5.04 -8.19
C ASP A 74 -17.57 -4.67 -6.73
N LEU A 75 -16.92 -3.54 -6.47
CA LEU A 75 -16.70 -3.04 -5.12
C LEU A 75 -18.01 -2.74 -4.39
N TYR A 76 -18.96 -2.09 -5.07
CA TYR A 76 -20.27 -1.78 -4.50
C TYR A 76 -21.03 -3.06 -4.14
N PHE A 77 -21.13 -4.02 -5.07
CA PHE A 77 -21.89 -5.24 -4.85
C PHE A 77 -21.19 -6.24 -3.92
N ALA A 78 -19.87 -6.22 -3.79
CA ALA A 78 -19.17 -7.04 -2.82
C ALA A 78 -19.59 -6.74 -1.36
N ARG A 79 -20.07 -5.51 -1.09
CA ARG A 79 -20.40 -5.05 0.25
C ARG A 79 -21.83 -4.50 0.40
N ALA A 80 -22.65 -4.59 -0.63
CA ALA A 80 -24.00 -4.05 -0.61
C ALA A 80 -24.87 -4.75 0.46
N PRO A 81 -25.70 -4.00 1.20
CA PRO A 81 -26.63 -4.58 2.15
C PRO A 81 -27.55 -5.61 1.47
N GLY A 82 -27.72 -6.77 2.08
CA GLY A 82 -28.56 -7.85 1.56
C GLY A 82 -27.89 -8.78 0.56
N MET A 83 -26.64 -8.50 0.17
CA MET A 83 -25.87 -9.45 -0.64
C MET A 83 -25.24 -10.53 0.24
N PRO A 84 -25.10 -11.78 -0.24
CA PRO A 84 -24.39 -12.83 0.48
C PRO A 84 -22.95 -12.38 0.77
N GLN A 85 -22.56 -12.45 2.04
CA GLN A 85 -21.18 -12.19 2.42
C GLN A 85 -20.28 -13.30 1.87
N GLN A 86 -19.22 -12.91 1.19
CA GLN A 86 -18.21 -13.88 0.75
C GLN A 86 -17.33 -14.29 1.93
N PRO A 87 -16.82 -15.53 1.96
CA PRO A 87 -15.90 -15.97 3.01
C PRO A 87 -14.59 -15.18 2.96
N GLU A 88 -14.01 -14.94 4.14
CA GLU A 88 -12.67 -14.35 4.31
C GLU A 88 -11.72 -15.35 5.00
N GLY A 89 -11.79 -16.62 4.63
CA GLY A 89 -11.01 -17.69 5.26
C GLY A 89 -9.51 -17.65 4.96
N ASN A 90 -9.13 -16.95 3.91
CA ASN A 90 -7.73 -16.74 3.52
C ASN A 90 -7.57 -15.37 2.86
N PHE A 91 -6.30 -14.98 2.61
CA PHE A 91 -6.00 -13.66 2.07
C PHE A 91 -6.63 -13.40 0.69
N LYS A 92 -6.66 -14.40 -0.18
CA LYS A 92 -7.27 -14.28 -1.51
C LYS A 92 -8.78 -14.05 -1.43
N GLU A 93 -9.47 -14.81 -0.59
CA GLU A 93 -10.90 -14.66 -0.35
C GLU A 93 -11.23 -13.29 0.27
N MET A 94 -10.41 -12.84 1.21
CA MET A 94 -10.54 -11.51 1.81
C MET A 94 -10.45 -10.40 0.74
N LEU A 95 -9.54 -10.53 -0.23
CA LEU A 95 -9.42 -9.54 -1.31
C LEU A 95 -10.70 -9.49 -2.17
N TYR A 96 -11.27 -10.64 -2.51
CA TYR A 96 -12.55 -10.68 -3.25
C TYR A 96 -13.70 -10.11 -2.43
N ALA A 97 -13.80 -10.51 -1.17
CA ALA A 97 -14.89 -10.09 -0.29
C ALA A 97 -14.88 -8.58 -0.02
N ARG A 98 -13.70 -7.97 0.09
CA ARG A 98 -13.57 -6.56 0.44
C ARG A 98 -13.51 -5.61 -0.74
N PHE A 99 -12.97 -6.03 -1.87
CA PHE A 99 -12.69 -5.13 -3.01
C PHE A 99 -13.43 -5.51 -4.28
N GLY A 100 -14.14 -6.64 -4.26
CA GLY A 100 -14.77 -7.18 -5.45
C GLY A 100 -13.77 -7.77 -6.45
N ARG A 101 -14.29 -8.44 -7.46
CA ARG A 101 -13.51 -9.24 -8.39
C ARG A 101 -12.55 -8.39 -9.22
N SER A 102 -13.05 -7.30 -9.78
CA SER A 102 -12.28 -6.49 -10.73
C SER A 102 -11.04 -5.87 -10.11
N ILE A 103 -11.12 -5.27 -8.91
CA ILE A 103 -9.96 -4.71 -8.21
C ILE A 103 -9.00 -5.82 -7.78
N ALA A 104 -9.56 -6.93 -7.25
CA ALA A 104 -8.75 -8.05 -6.79
C ALA A 104 -7.92 -8.66 -7.95
N GLU A 105 -8.54 -9.01 -9.08
CA GLU A 105 -7.86 -9.65 -10.20
C GLU A 105 -6.94 -8.72 -10.99
N LYS A 106 -7.33 -7.44 -11.14
CA LYS A 106 -6.52 -6.48 -11.90
C LYS A 106 -5.22 -6.10 -11.20
N PHE A 107 -5.23 -6.03 -9.88
CA PHE A 107 -4.05 -5.54 -9.16
C PHE A 107 -3.73 -6.29 -7.87
N LEU A 108 -4.69 -6.44 -6.94
CA LEU A 108 -4.34 -6.87 -5.58
C LEU A 108 -3.79 -8.30 -5.53
N ILE A 109 -4.36 -9.22 -6.29
CA ILE A 109 -3.89 -10.60 -6.35
C ILE A 109 -2.50 -10.68 -7.00
N PRO A 110 -2.30 -10.25 -8.27
CA PRO A 110 -0.99 -10.38 -8.91
C PRO A 110 0.11 -9.59 -8.18
N TYR A 111 -0.20 -8.44 -7.60
CA TYR A 111 0.75 -7.68 -6.80
C TYR A 111 1.19 -8.45 -5.55
N ASN A 112 0.23 -8.98 -4.79
CA ASN A 112 0.54 -9.67 -3.55
C ASN A 112 1.14 -11.07 -3.78
N GLU A 113 0.76 -11.78 -4.84
CA GLU A 113 1.43 -13.03 -5.24
C GLU A 113 2.91 -12.79 -5.57
N LYS A 114 3.22 -11.68 -6.25
CA LYS A 114 4.60 -11.27 -6.50
C LYS A 114 5.32 -10.89 -5.22
N LEU A 115 4.67 -10.16 -4.31
CA LEU A 115 5.25 -9.69 -3.05
C LEU A 115 5.58 -10.86 -2.12
N TYR A 116 4.66 -11.80 -1.96
CA TYR A 116 4.80 -12.94 -1.05
C TYR A 116 5.44 -14.18 -1.70
N ALA A 117 5.59 -14.17 -3.02
CA ALA A 117 6.10 -15.31 -3.81
C ALA A 117 5.37 -16.63 -3.50
N THR A 118 4.06 -16.55 -3.23
CA THR A 118 3.20 -17.70 -2.89
C THR A 118 1.76 -17.48 -3.30
N ASP A 119 0.99 -18.58 -3.37
CA ASP A 119 -0.45 -18.53 -3.57
C ASP A 119 -1.12 -17.91 -2.34
N LEU A 120 -1.90 -16.86 -2.55
CA LEU A 120 -2.56 -16.11 -1.48
C LEU A 120 -3.65 -16.91 -0.75
N ALA A 121 -4.13 -18.00 -1.32
CA ALA A 121 -5.05 -18.92 -0.64
C ALA A 121 -4.38 -19.67 0.53
N LYS A 122 -3.05 -19.66 0.61
CA LYS A 122 -2.28 -20.27 1.70
C LYS A 122 -1.96 -19.30 2.83
N LEU A 123 -2.27 -18.02 2.65
CA LEU A 123 -2.01 -16.99 3.64
C LEU A 123 -3.24 -16.72 4.50
N ASP A 124 -3.00 -16.38 5.75
CA ASP A 124 -4.04 -15.89 6.65
C ASP A 124 -4.71 -14.63 6.09
N SER A 125 -6.01 -14.47 6.31
CA SER A 125 -6.76 -13.30 5.81
C SER A 125 -6.20 -11.97 6.32
N ASP A 126 -5.50 -11.96 7.45
CA ASP A 126 -4.85 -10.78 8.04
C ASP A 126 -3.33 -10.73 7.82
N ALA A 127 -2.81 -11.44 6.82
CA ALA A 127 -1.36 -11.56 6.58
C ALA A 127 -0.62 -10.21 6.45
N MET A 128 -1.25 -9.16 5.93
CA MET A 128 -0.69 -7.81 5.92
C MET A 128 -1.04 -6.98 7.16
N GLY A 129 -2.05 -7.40 7.94
CA GLY A 129 -2.50 -6.69 9.11
C GLY A 129 -2.71 -5.19 8.84
N ARG A 130 -2.17 -4.36 9.71
CA ARG A 130 -2.26 -2.89 9.62
C ARG A 130 -1.59 -2.27 8.37
N PHE A 131 -0.78 -3.03 7.66
CA PHE A 131 -0.06 -2.53 6.48
C PHE A 131 -0.89 -2.61 5.21
N PHE A 132 -2.05 -3.24 5.26
CA PHE A 132 -2.95 -3.28 4.10
C PHE A 132 -3.64 -1.92 3.92
N PRO A 133 -3.50 -1.26 2.76
CA PRO A 133 -4.15 0.01 2.51
C PRO A 133 -5.63 -0.22 2.19
N HIS A 134 -6.45 -0.12 3.22
CA HIS A 134 -7.90 -0.18 3.07
C HIS A 134 -8.43 1.05 2.32
N ALA A 135 -9.43 0.85 1.50
CA ALA A 135 -10.25 1.91 0.93
C ALA A 135 -11.68 1.41 0.78
N ASP A 136 -12.63 2.22 1.16
CA ASP A 136 -14.04 1.98 0.91
C ASP A 136 -14.55 2.85 -0.25
N LEU A 137 -15.80 2.67 -0.63
CA LEU A 137 -16.43 3.44 -1.70
C LEU A 137 -16.40 4.95 -1.42
N THR A 138 -16.58 5.35 -0.16
CA THR A 138 -16.55 6.76 0.25
C THR A 138 -15.17 7.36 0.06
N ASP A 139 -14.11 6.61 0.42
CA ASP A 139 -12.72 7.03 0.22
C ASP A 139 -12.41 7.23 -1.25
N ILE A 140 -12.87 6.32 -2.11
CA ILE A 140 -12.67 6.39 -3.56
C ILE A 140 -13.38 7.62 -4.14
N ILE A 141 -14.64 7.85 -3.78
CA ILE A 141 -15.42 9.01 -4.26
C ILE A 141 -14.78 10.33 -3.80
N ARG A 142 -14.32 10.39 -2.55
CA ARG A 142 -13.62 11.58 -2.05
C ARG A 142 -12.31 11.82 -2.80
N ASN A 143 -11.55 10.76 -3.07
CA ASN A 143 -10.28 10.84 -3.78
C ASN A 143 -10.44 11.31 -5.24
N MET A 144 -11.58 11.00 -5.88
CA MET A 144 -11.91 11.52 -7.21
C MET A 144 -12.07 13.05 -7.22
N ARG A 145 -12.54 13.62 -6.12
CA ARG A 145 -12.75 15.06 -5.98
C ARG A 145 -11.48 15.80 -5.57
N GLN A 146 -10.74 15.22 -4.64
CA GLN A 146 -9.50 15.76 -4.11
C GLN A 146 -8.57 14.61 -3.77
N ALA A 147 -7.47 14.52 -4.52
CA ALA A 147 -6.52 13.44 -4.34
C ALA A 147 -5.97 13.41 -2.89
N ASP A 148 -6.24 12.32 -2.21
CA ASP A 148 -5.69 11.99 -0.89
C ASP A 148 -5.13 10.56 -0.94
N ASN A 149 -3.86 10.46 -1.27
CA ASN A 149 -3.13 9.20 -1.34
C ASN A 149 -2.45 8.85 0.00
N SER A 150 -2.91 9.47 1.09
CA SER A 150 -2.43 9.16 2.42
C SER A 150 -2.66 7.67 2.74
N SER A 151 -1.63 7.05 3.26
CA SER A 151 -1.64 5.67 3.76
C SER A 151 -0.71 5.59 4.96
N TYR A 152 -0.70 4.47 5.66
CA TYR A 152 0.16 4.29 6.84
C TYR A 152 1.66 4.55 6.54
N ASN A 153 2.08 4.43 5.29
CA ASN A 153 3.45 4.65 4.82
C ASN A 153 3.56 5.80 3.81
N ALA A 154 2.65 6.77 3.87
CA ALA A 154 2.69 7.96 3.01
C ALA A 154 3.94 8.81 3.27
N SER A 155 4.50 8.76 4.47
CA SER A 155 5.80 9.33 4.80
C SER A 155 6.62 8.35 5.63
N PHE A 156 7.92 8.49 5.57
CA PHE A 156 8.86 7.74 6.39
C PHE A 156 10.04 8.63 6.77
N THR A 157 10.76 8.23 7.81
CA THR A 157 12.01 8.88 8.19
C THR A 157 13.19 7.97 7.89
N TYR A 158 14.31 8.58 7.52
CA TYR A 158 15.51 7.88 7.09
C TYR A 158 16.76 8.70 7.40
N PRO A 159 17.84 8.11 7.92
CA PRO A 159 19.09 8.82 8.11
C PRO A 159 19.76 9.12 6.77
N GLU A 160 20.38 10.30 6.63
CA GLU A 160 20.97 10.74 5.38
C GLU A 160 22.09 9.80 4.88
N GLY A 161 22.87 9.23 5.79
CA GLY A 161 23.94 8.28 5.48
C GLY A 161 23.48 6.87 5.10
N GLY A 162 22.17 6.60 5.09
CA GLY A 162 21.64 5.27 4.81
C GLY A 162 21.44 4.40 6.05
N ALA A 163 21.01 3.15 5.84
CA ALA A 163 20.69 2.22 6.93
C ALA A 163 21.91 1.79 7.77
N ILE A 164 23.11 2.03 7.28
CA ILE A 164 24.35 1.71 8.00
C ILE A 164 24.56 2.57 9.26
N GLU A 165 23.84 3.69 9.36
CA GLU A 165 23.98 4.67 10.44
C GLU A 165 23.28 4.23 11.75
N TYR A 166 22.52 3.11 11.76
CA TYR A 166 21.83 2.59 12.94
C TYR A 166 21.92 1.07 13.14
#